data_7f9f6668d62cb9c83a6ef48d918af348
#
_entry.id   7f9f6668d62cb9c83a6ef48d918af348
#
_cell.length_a   1.000
_cell.length_b   1.000
_cell.length_c   1.000
_cell.angle_alpha   90.00
_cell.angle_beta   90.00
_cell.angle_gamma   90.00
#
_symmetry.space_group_name_H-M   'P 1'
#
loop_
_entity.id
_entity.type
_entity.pdbx_description
1 polymer ?
#
loop_
_entity_poly.entity_id
_entity_poly.type
_entity_poly.pdbx_seq_one_letter_code
_entity_poly.pdbx_strand_id
1 'polypeptide(L)'
;MARKSSADLEMKIKKGKDGRIQQKMKKENITLIGMPGAGKSTVGVVLAKVLGYRFLDSDLEIQERTGKLLHELISGLGDEGFLELENQVHAGLQVTNSVIATGGSAVYGKEAMEHLREISTVVYLRLSWESLMERLGDLHERGVVLKPGQTLKELMDIRGPLYEKYAHLIIEEENLDIRGVVKKITDALQNNE
;
A
#
# COMPACT_ATOMS: atom_id res chain seq x y z
N MET A 1 42.29 -9.36 12.34
CA MET A 1 40.82 -9.23 12.56
C MET A 1 40.13 -9.18 11.22
N ALA A 2 39.55 -10.29 10.79
CA ALA A 2 38.92 -10.45 9.47
C ALA A 2 37.50 -9.89 9.50
N ARG A 3 37.18 -8.98 8.57
CA ARG A 3 35.82 -8.50 8.31
C ARG A 3 35.01 -9.66 7.70
N LYS A 4 33.99 -10.12 8.40
CA LYS A 4 32.99 -11.03 7.84
C LYS A 4 32.23 -10.31 6.72
N SER A 5 32.24 -10.95 5.56
CA SER A 5 31.49 -10.55 4.36
C SER A 5 29.99 -10.72 4.60
N SER A 6 29.20 -9.76 4.10
CA SER A 6 27.73 -9.71 4.17
C SER A 6 27.01 -10.77 3.29
N ALA A 7 27.63 -11.94 3.08
CA ALA A 7 27.13 -13.00 2.19
C ALA A 7 26.40 -14.15 2.93
N ASP A 8 26.26 -14.08 4.26
CA ASP A 8 25.60 -15.14 5.04
C ASP A 8 24.17 -14.72 5.48
N LEU A 9 23.34 -14.27 4.53
CA LEU A 9 21.91 -14.27 4.76
C LEU A 9 21.39 -15.67 4.45
N GLU A 10 21.03 -16.39 5.52
CA GLU A 10 20.61 -17.78 5.49
C GLU A 10 19.44 -18.02 4.54
N MET A 11 19.71 -18.82 3.53
CA MET A 11 18.75 -19.33 2.55
C MET A 11 18.01 -20.53 3.16
N LYS A 12 16.78 -20.33 3.68
CA LYS A 12 15.90 -21.45 4.07
C LYS A 12 15.28 -22.08 2.82
N ILE A 13 15.83 -23.22 2.38
CA ILE A 13 15.34 -24.02 1.25
C ILE A 13 14.30 -25.04 1.76
N LYS A 14 13.03 -24.91 1.35
CA LYS A 14 12.05 -26.00 1.50
C LYS A 14 11.96 -26.78 0.18
N LYS A 15 12.29 -28.08 0.21
CA LYS A 15 12.10 -28.99 -0.93
C LYS A 15 10.62 -29.37 -1.05
N GLY A 16 9.98 -28.96 -2.16
CA GLY A 16 8.64 -29.45 -2.53
C GLY A 16 8.70 -30.88 -3.09
N LYS A 17 7.56 -31.58 -3.13
CA LYS A 17 7.44 -32.98 -3.60
C LYS A 17 7.89 -33.22 -5.07
N ASP A 18 8.06 -32.16 -5.86
CA ASP A 18 8.43 -32.25 -7.30
C ASP A 18 9.91 -31.89 -7.58
N GLY A 19 10.77 -31.85 -6.57
CA GLY A 19 12.19 -31.58 -6.78
C GLY A 19 12.54 -30.19 -7.30
N ARG A 20 11.57 -29.29 -7.54
CA ARG A 20 11.82 -27.90 -7.88
C ARG A 20 12.03 -27.10 -6.63
N ILE A 21 13.17 -26.43 -6.54
CA ILE A 21 13.48 -25.48 -5.49
C ILE A 21 12.65 -24.22 -5.76
N GLN A 22 11.52 -24.06 -5.09
CA GLN A 22 10.81 -22.78 -5.06
C GLN A 22 11.50 -21.91 -4.00
N GLN A 23 12.36 -21.04 -4.46
CA GLN A 23 12.89 -19.95 -3.64
C GLN A 23 11.73 -18.98 -3.36
N LYS A 24 11.12 -19.04 -2.17
CA LYS A 24 10.20 -18.01 -1.72
C LYS A 24 11.06 -16.78 -1.43
N MET A 25 11.22 -15.91 -2.43
CA MET A 25 11.91 -14.64 -2.23
C MET A 25 11.20 -13.89 -1.11
N LYS A 26 11.94 -13.52 -0.06
CA LYS A 26 11.44 -12.64 0.98
C LYS A 26 11.09 -11.32 0.30
N LYS A 27 9.84 -10.91 0.38
CA LYS A 27 9.39 -9.64 -0.19
C LYS A 27 10.02 -8.51 0.61
N GLU A 28 10.84 -7.72 -0.05
CA GLU A 28 11.62 -6.66 0.58
C GLU A 28 10.84 -5.36 0.79
N ASN A 29 9.63 -5.26 0.23
CA ASN A 29 8.80 -4.06 0.35
C ASN A 29 7.49 -4.34 1.10
N ILE A 30 6.86 -3.28 1.58
CA ILE A 30 5.53 -3.28 2.17
C ILE A 30 4.68 -2.25 1.42
N THR A 31 3.51 -2.65 0.93
CA THR A 31 2.55 -1.73 0.31
C THR A 31 1.34 -1.57 1.19
N LEU A 32 0.99 -0.33 1.53
CA LEU A 32 -0.19 0.02 2.32
C LEU A 32 -1.33 0.41 1.39
N ILE A 33 -2.45 -0.31 1.47
CA ILE A 33 -3.70 -0.03 0.76
C ILE A 33 -4.83 0.23 1.75
N GLY A 34 -5.90 0.88 1.30
CA GLY A 34 -7.08 1.20 2.12
C GLY A 34 -7.74 2.50 1.71
N MET A 35 -8.88 2.80 2.34
CA MET A 35 -9.67 3.99 2.06
C MET A 35 -8.88 5.29 2.22
N PRO A 36 -9.25 6.38 1.51
CA PRO A 36 -8.80 7.72 1.88
C PRO A 36 -9.11 7.96 3.37
N GLY A 37 -8.18 8.58 4.10
CA GLY A 37 -8.34 8.77 5.55
C GLY A 37 -7.90 7.59 6.43
N ALA A 38 -7.57 6.42 5.86
CA ALA A 38 -7.04 5.28 6.62
C ALA A 38 -5.61 5.49 7.17
N GLY A 39 -4.99 6.62 6.95
CA GLY A 39 -3.69 6.93 7.54
C GLY A 39 -2.48 6.29 6.86
N LYS A 40 -2.61 5.76 5.63
CA LYS A 40 -1.55 5.06 4.91
C LYS A 40 -0.22 5.80 4.90
N SER A 41 -0.21 7.09 4.52
CA SER A 41 1.03 7.89 4.48
C SER A 41 1.61 8.11 5.87
N THR A 42 0.77 8.40 6.88
CA THR A 42 1.22 8.61 8.26
C THR A 42 1.78 7.34 8.89
N VAL A 43 1.06 6.22 8.77
CA VAL A 43 1.50 4.89 9.22
C VAL A 43 2.75 4.48 8.45
N GLY A 44 2.77 4.72 7.14
CA GLY A 44 3.88 4.36 6.26
C GLY A 44 5.20 5.03 6.62
N VAL A 45 5.18 6.32 6.92
CA VAL A 45 6.38 7.06 7.39
C VAL A 45 6.92 6.46 8.69
N VAL A 46 6.04 6.20 9.66
CA VAL A 46 6.46 5.65 10.96
C VAL A 46 6.96 4.21 10.80
N LEU A 47 6.25 3.39 10.02
CA LEU A 47 6.63 2.00 9.73
C LEU A 47 8.00 1.94 9.03
N ALA A 48 8.21 2.78 8.02
CA ALA A 48 9.49 2.87 7.31
C ALA A 48 10.65 3.20 8.27
N LYS A 49 10.42 4.15 9.18
CA LYS A 49 11.42 4.51 10.22
C LYS A 49 11.72 3.34 11.16
N VAL A 50 10.70 2.60 11.60
CA VAL A 50 10.85 1.45 12.50
C VAL A 50 11.63 0.32 11.84
N LEU A 51 11.38 0.06 10.54
CA LEU A 51 12.02 -1.01 9.79
C LEU A 51 13.38 -0.62 9.18
N GLY A 52 13.75 0.65 9.20
CA GLY A 52 14.93 1.15 8.48
C GLY A 52 14.75 1.14 6.96
N TYR A 53 13.52 1.25 6.48
CA TYR A 53 13.14 1.25 5.08
C TYR A 53 13.01 2.67 4.54
N ARG A 54 12.98 2.81 3.21
CA ARG A 54 12.58 4.06 2.53
C ARG A 54 11.07 4.20 2.60
N PHE A 55 10.57 5.43 2.63
CA PHE A 55 9.16 5.71 2.46
C PHE A 55 8.92 6.25 1.05
N LEU A 56 7.91 5.72 0.37
CA LEU A 56 7.44 6.17 -0.94
C LEU A 56 5.93 6.44 -0.84
N ASP A 57 5.54 7.67 -1.13
CA ASP A 57 4.15 8.04 -1.34
C ASP A 57 3.88 8.03 -2.84
N SER A 58 2.93 7.21 -3.29
CA SER A 58 2.67 7.04 -4.71
C SER A 58 2.08 8.28 -5.38
N ASP A 59 1.39 9.11 -4.62
CA ASP A 59 0.85 10.37 -5.12
C ASP A 59 1.99 11.35 -5.45
N LEU A 60 3.03 11.40 -4.62
CA LEU A 60 4.24 12.16 -4.89
C LEU A 60 5.03 11.59 -6.07
N GLU A 61 5.12 10.27 -6.20
CA GLU A 61 5.77 9.61 -7.33
C GLU A 61 5.09 9.96 -8.67
N ILE A 62 3.74 9.97 -8.69
CA ILE A 62 2.97 10.40 -9.87
C ILE A 62 3.28 11.86 -10.23
N GLN A 63 3.28 12.75 -9.23
CA GLN A 63 3.59 14.17 -9.43
C GLN A 63 5.03 14.40 -9.94
N GLU A 64 6.00 13.67 -9.39
CA GLU A 64 7.40 13.75 -9.82
C GLU A 64 7.56 13.30 -11.27
N ARG A 65 6.97 12.17 -11.66
CA ARG A 65 7.05 11.65 -13.05
C ARG A 65 6.36 12.52 -14.07
N THR A 66 5.27 13.19 -13.69
CA THR A 66 4.47 14.00 -14.62
C THR A 66 4.82 15.48 -14.60
N GLY A 67 5.48 15.96 -13.55
CA GLY A 67 5.72 17.39 -13.32
C GLY A 67 4.46 18.21 -13.04
N LYS A 68 3.34 17.56 -12.67
CA LYS A 68 2.04 18.18 -12.40
C LYS A 68 1.49 17.78 -11.05
N LEU A 69 0.65 18.61 -10.45
CA LEU A 69 -0.06 18.28 -9.23
C LEU A 69 -1.23 17.32 -9.52
N LEU A 70 -1.64 16.51 -8.53
CA LEU A 70 -2.71 15.51 -8.72
C LEU A 70 -4.02 16.14 -9.21
N HIS A 71 -4.41 17.29 -8.66
CA HIS A 71 -5.65 17.96 -9.06
C HIS A 71 -5.61 18.43 -10.52
N GLU A 72 -4.43 18.83 -11.04
CA GLU A 72 -4.24 19.19 -12.45
C GLU A 72 -4.36 17.96 -13.35
N LEU A 73 -3.79 16.82 -12.90
CA LEU A 73 -3.89 15.56 -13.62
C LEU A 73 -5.33 15.05 -13.69
N ILE A 74 -6.04 15.06 -12.56
CA ILE A 74 -7.46 14.65 -12.49
C ILE A 74 -8.32 15.55 -13.37
N SER A 75 -8.14 16.87 -13.26
CA SER A 75 -8.90 17.84 -14.06
C SER A 75 -8.61 17.73 -15.56
N GLY A 76 -7.37 17.41 -15.94
CA GLY A 76 -6.95 17.33 -17.33
C GLY A 76 -7.24 15.99 -18.01
N LEU A 77 -7.13 14.89 -17.29
CA LEU A 77 -7.30 13.52 -17.81
C LEU A 77 -8.69 12.94 -17.53
N GLY A 78 -9.43 13.54 -16.61
CA GLY A 78 -10.64 12.95 -16.04
C GLY A 78 -10.32 11.73 -15.14
N ASP A 79 -11.35 11.17 -14.51
CA ASP A 79 -11.20 10.06 -13.57
C ASP A 79 -10.57 8.82 -14.22
N GLU A 80 -11.05 8.43 -15.40
CA GLU A 80 -10.55 7.23 -16.10
C GLU A 80 -9.11 7.39 -16.55
N GLY A 81 -8.75 8.55 -17.10
CA GLY A 81 -7.37 8.82 -17.52
C GLY A 81 -6.41 8.89 -16.33
N PHE A 82 -6.86 9.42 -15.20
CA PHE A 82 -6.05 9.42 -13.96
C PHE A 82 -5.86 8.00 -13.41
N LEU A 83 -6.89 7.17 -13.38
CA LEU A 83 -6.79 5.77 -12.94
C LEU A 83 -5.82 4.97 -13.81
N GLU A 84 -5.82 5.20 -15.12
CA GLU A 84 -4.88 4.55 -16.03
C GLU A 84 -3.44 5.01 -15.78
N LEU A 85 -3.22 6.31 -15.57
CA LEU A 85 -1.91 6.85 -15.20
C LEU A 85 -1.42 6.25 -13.87
N GLU A 86 -2.28 6.20 -12.86
CA GLU A 86 -1.98 5.59 -11.55
C GLU A 86 -1.59 4.12 -11.71
N ASN A 87 -2.35 3.35 -12.52
CA ASN A 87 -2.07 1.96 -12.84
C ASN A 87 -0.67 1.78 -13.47
N GLN A 88 -0.35 2.60 -14.48
CA GLN A 88 0.95 2.55 -15.17
C GLN A 88 2.12 2.89 -14.24
N VAL A 89 1.96 3.92 -13.40
CA VAL A 89 3.01 4.32 -12.45
C VAL A 89 3.28 3.21 -11.45
N HIS A 90 2.25 2.62 -10.85
CA HIS A 90 2.41 1.54 -9.88
C HIS A 90 2.96 0.26 -10.53
N ALA A 91 2.50 -0.12 -11.73
CA ALA A 91 3.00 -1.28 -12.45
C ALA A 91 4.48 -1.15 -12.84
N GLY A 92 4.97 0.09 -12.99
CA GLY A 92 6.37 0.37 -13.32
C GLY A 92 7.27 0.66 -12.11
N LEU A 93 6.81 0.49 -10.87
CA LEU A 93 7.64 0.75 -9.68
C LEU A 93 8.77 -0.28 -9.56
N GLN A 94 10.00 0.21 -9.39
CA GLN A 94 11.19 -0.62 -9.13
C GLN A 94 11.88 -0.11 -7.86
N VAL A 95 11.51 -0.70 -6.74
CA VAL A 95 11.98 -0.31 -5.42
C VAL A 95 12.30 -1.53 -4.55
N THR A 96 13.21 -1.35 -3.60
CA THR A 96 13.58 -2.34 -2.59
C THR A 96 13.64 -1.68 -1.23
N ASN A 97 13.42 -2.44 -0.16
CA ASN A 97 13.45 -1.96 1.23
C ASN A 97 12.62 -0.69 1.42
N SER A 98 11.39 -0.71 0.90
CA SER A 98 10.50 0.45 0.87
C SER A 98 9.14 0.15 1.47
N VAL A 99 8.58 1.13 2.17
CA VAL A 99 7.15 1.18 2.51
C VAL A 99 6.48 2.09 1.51
N ILE A 100 5.54 1.55 0.75
CA ILE A 100 4.80 2.22 -0.32
C ILE A 100 3.40 2.54 0.20
N ALA A 101 3.03 3.82 0.28
CA ALA A 101 1.67 4.25 0.55
C ALA A 101 0.98 4.58 -0.78
N THR A 102 -0.14 3.92 -1.08
CA THR A 102 -0.86 4.11 -2.35
C THR A 102 -2.01 5.10 -2.21
N GLY A 103 -2.45 5.67 -3.34
CA GLY A 103 -3.77 6.29 -3.44
C GLY A 103 -4.90 5.28 -3.11
N GLY A 104 -6.07 5.78 -2.71
CA GLY A 104 -7.20 4.89 -2.40
C GLY A 104 -7.78 4.21 -3.65
N SER A 105 -7.50 4.70 -4.83
CA SER A 105 -7.95 4.20 -6.14
C SER A 105 -7.04 3.13 -6.74
N ALA A 106 -5.83 2.96 -6.23
CA ALA A 106 -4.83 2.03 -6.76
C ALA A 106 -5.37 0.61 -6.98
N VAL A 107 -6.35 0.17 -6.17
CA VAL A 107 -6.96 -1.17 -6.26
C VAL A 107 -7.83 -1.40 -7.51
N TYR A 108 -8.11 -0.35 -8.28
CA TYR A 108 -8.77 -0.49 -9.58
C TYR A 108 -7.79 -0.92 -10.69
N GLY A 109 -6.49 -0.60 -10.53
CA GLY A 109 -5.44 -0.99 -11.46
C GLY A 109 -5.04 -2.45 -11.28
N LYS A 110 -5.44 -3.32 -12.20
CA LYS A 110 -5.13 -4.75 -12.12
C LYS A 110 -3.62 -5.01 -12.20
N GLU A 111 -2.98 -4.45 -13.21
CA GLU A 111 -1.54 -4.61 -13.45
C GLU A 111 -0.72 -4.02 -12.30
N ALA A 112 -1.14 -2.85 -11.79
CA ALA A 112 -0.56 -2.22 -10.61
C ALA A 112 -0.59 -3.14 -9.40
N MET A 113 -1.78 -3.70 -9.10
CA MET A 113 -1.94 -4.53 -7.90
C MET A 113 -1.26 -5.90 -8.05
N GLU A 114 -1.23 -6.49 -9.24
CA GLU A 114 -0.47 -7.72 -9.51
C GLU A 114 1.02 -7.47 -9.29
N HIS A 115 1.58 -6.38 -9.83
CA HIS A 115 2.97 -5.99 -9.64
C HIS A 115 3.30 -5.71 -8.17
N LEU A 116 2.48 -4.87 -7.49
CA LEU A 116 2.68 -4.57 -6.07
C LEU A 116 2.62 -5.84 -5.20
N ARG A 117 1.75 -6.78 -5.52
CA ARG A 117 1.68 -8.08 -4.84
C ARG A 117 2.93 -8.95 -5.08
N GLU A 118 3.56 -8.82 -6.24
CA GLU A 118 4.80 -9.53 -6.56
C GLU A 118 5.98 -8.97 -5.77
N ILE A 119 6.17 -7.64 -5.76
CA ILE A 119 7.35 -7.00 -5.18
C ILE A 119 7.23 -6.70 -3.68
N SER A 120 6.03 -6.78 -3.08
CA SER A 120 5.78 -6.35 -1.70
C SER A 120 4.81 -7.25 -0.94
N THR A 121 4.85 -7.15 0.40
CA THR A 121 3.74 -7.59 1.24
C THR A 121 2.67 -6.50 1.28
N VAL A 122 1.52 -6.76 0.67
CA VAL A 122 0.39 -5.82 0.63
C VAL A 122 -0.40 -5.91 1.93
N VAL A 123 -0.50 -4.79 2.63
CA VAL A 123 -1.18 -4.63 3.91
C VAL A 123 -2.39 -3.72 3.73
N TYR A 124 -3.58 -4.24 3.99
CA TYR A 124 -4.81 -3.46 4.01
C TYR A 124 -5.04 -2.87 5.40
N LEU A 125 -5.08 -1.55 5.49
CA LEU A 125 -5.48 -0.80 6.67
C LEU A 125 -6.99 -0.66 6.65
N ARG A 126 -7.70 -1.50 7.43
CA ARG A 126 -9.15 -1.54 7.48
C ARG A 126 -9.68 -0.65 8.60
N LEU A 127 -10.62 0.21 8.24
CA LEU A 127 -11.40 1.01 9.17
C LEU A 127 -12.87 0.61 9.12
N SER A 128 -13.57 0.71 10.25
CA SER A 128 -15.03 0.74 10.24
C SER A 128 -15.55 2.02 9.58
N TRP A 129 -16.83 2.00 9.23
CA TRP A 129 -17.51 3.18 8.70
C TRP A 129 -17.44 4.36 9.70
N GLU A 130 -17.69 4.06 10.96
CA GLU A 130 -17.71 5.04 12.06
C GLU A 130 -16.35 5.73 12.20
N SER A 131 -15.28 4.95 12.28
CA SER A 131 -13.91 5.46 12.37
C SER A 131 -13.48 6.23 11.13
N LEU A 132 -13.94 5.81 9.94
CA LEU A 132 -13.66 6.51 8.70
C LEU A 132 -14.32 7.91 8.70
N MET A 133 -15.59 7.98 9.11
CA MET A 133 -16.34 9.24 9.18
C MET A 133 -15.73 10.21 10.21
N GLU A 134 -15.31 9.70 11.37
CA GLU A 134 -14.64 10.50 12.38
C GLU A 134 -13.32 11.11 11.88
N ARG A 135 -12.52 10.31 11.13
CA ARG A 135 -11.22 10.74 10.62
C ARG A 135 -11.31 11.67 9.42
N LEU A 136 -12.30 11.51 8.57
CA LEU A 136 -12.42 12.31 7.34
C LEU A 136 -12.93 13.71 7.58
N GLY A 137 -13.78 13.93 8.62
CA GLY A 137 -14.37 15.25 8.88
C GLY A 137 -15.00 15.85 7.62
N ASP A 138 -14.45 16.95 7.12
CA ASP A 138 -14.90 17.55 5.87
C ASP A 138 -14.22 16.86 4.67
N LEU A 139 -15.01 16.13 3.87
CA LEU A 139 -14.57 15.35 2.71
C LEU A 139 -13.88 16.19 1.62
N HIS A 140 -14.32 17.45 1.47
CA HIS A 140 -13.79 18.35 0.43
C HIS A 140 -12.33 18.77 0.69
N GLU A 141 -11.93 18.85 1.96
CA GLU A 141 -10.56 19.27 2.30
C GLU A 141 -9.51 18.16 2.06
N ARG A 142 -9.91 16.89 1.89
CA ARG A 142 -9.00 15.75 1.80
C ARG A 142 -8.85 15.12 0.40
N GLY A 143 -9.34 15.78 -0.63
CA GLY A 143 -9.13 15.33 -2.03
C GLY A 143 -9.75 13.98 -2.35
N VAL A 144 -10.83 13.58 -1.65
CA VAL A 144 -11.57 12.36 -1.98
C VAL A 144 -12.37 12.58 -3.25
N VAL A 145 -11.94 11.97 -4.34
CA VAL A 145 -12.66 12.02 -5.62
C VAL A 145 -13.87 11.08 -5.53
N LEU A 146 -15.07 11.67 -5.51
CA LEU A 146 -16.34 10.97 -5.62
C LEU A 146 -16.95 11.26 -6.98
N LYS A 147 -17.51 10.23 -7.63
CA LYS A 147 -18.31 10.45 -8.84
C LYS A 147 -19.56 11.28 -8.50
N PRO A 148 -20.11 12.05 -9.44
CA PRO A 148 -21.35 12.79 -9.21
C PRO A 148 -22.45 11.87 -8.65
N GLY A 149 -22.99 12.22 -7.47
CA GLY A 149 -24.02 11.43 -6.78
C GLY A 149 -23.51 10.21 -5.99
N GLN A 150 -22.22 9.90 -6.01
CA GLN A 150 -21.66 8.80 -5.23
C GLN A 150 -21.40 9.22 -3.79
N THR A 151 -21.83 8.38 -2.86
CA THR A 151 -21.54 8.56 -1.43
C THR A 151 -20.22 7.89 -1.04
N LEU A 152 -19.62 8.34 0.05
CA LEU A 152 -18.43 7.68 0.62
C LEU A 152 -18.73 6.24 1.07
N LYS A 153 -19.96 5.96 1.51
CA LYS A 153 -20.39 4.62 1.89
C LYS A 153 -20.38 3.68 0.69
N GLU A 154 -20.94 4.11 -0.42
CA GLU A 154 -20.91 3.34 -1.68
C GLU A 154 -19.46 3.12 -2.17
N LEU A 155 -18.60 4.14 -2.03
CA LEU A 155 -17.20 4.00 -2.36
C LEU A 155 -16.51 2.93 -1.49
N MET A 156 -16.78 2.92 -0.19
CA MET A 156 -16.27 1.91 0.75
C MET A 156 -16.78 0.50 0.40
N ASP A 157 -18.06 0.37 0.08
CA ASP A 157 -18.70 -0.91 -0.27
C ASP A 157 -18.14 -1.46 -1.60
N ILE A 158 -17.76 -0.60 -2.54
CA ILE A 158 -17.13 -0.99 -3.81
C ILE A 158 -15.65 -1.37 -3.61
N ARG A 159 -14.89 -0.55 -2.88
CA ARG A 159 -13.44 -0.74 -2.73
C ARG A 159 -13.07 -1.79 -1.69
N GLY A 160 -13.89 -1.98 -0.66
CA GLY A 160 -13.62 -2.95 0.42
C GLY A 160 -13.27 -4.35 -0.09
N PRO A 161 -14.12 -4.97 -0.94
CA PRO A 161 -13.82 -6.28 -1.54
C PRO A 161 -12.54 -6.31 -2.38
N LEU A 162 -12.18 -5.19 -3.04
CA LEU A 162 -10.94 -5.10 -3.81
C LEU A 162 -9.71 -5.03 -2.91
N TYR A 163 -9.78 -4.26 -1.80
CA TYR A 163 -8.69 -4.26 -0.82
C TYR A 163 -8.48 -5.66 -0.23
N GLU A 164 -9.55 -6.36 0.15
CA GLU A 164 -9.47 -7.72 0.68
C GLU A 164 -8.87 -8.70 -0.34
N LYS A 165 -9.27 -8.61 -1.60
CA LYS A 165 -8.76 -9.44 -2.70
C LYS A 165 -7.25 -9.33 -2.87
N TYR A 166 -6.70 -8.13 -2.76
CA TYR A 166 -5.28 -7.88 -3.03
C TYR A 166 -4.40 -7.95 -1.78
N ALA A 167 -4.97 -7.85 -0.58
CA ALA A 167 -4.21 -7.89 0.66
C ALA A 167 -3.53 -9.26 0.90
N HIS A 168 -2.33 -9.22 1.46
CA HIS A 168 -1.70 -10.36 2.11
C HIS A 168 -1.96 -10.37 3.62
N LEU A 169 -2.08 -9.16 4.19
CA LEU A 169 -2.40 -8.93 5.60
C LEU A 169 -3.52 -7.89 5.69
N ILE A 170 -4.43 -8.10 6.63
CA ILE A 170 -5.49 -7.12 6.97
C ILE A 170 -5.26 -6.69 8.40
N ILE A 171 -5.15 -5.39 8.63
CA ILE A 171 -4.95 -4.79 9.94
C ILE A 171 -6.19 -3.98 10.29
N GLU A 172 -6.92 -4.44 11.29
CA GLU A 172 -8.04 -3.69 11.88
C GLU A 172 -7.46 -2.57 12.74
N GLU A 173 -7.78 -1.32 12.39
CA GLU A 173 -7.26 -0.14 13.07
C GLU A 173 -8.12 0.35 14.24
N GLU A 174 -9.23 -0.35 14.52
CA GLU A 174 -10.16 0.06 15.58
C GLU A 174 -9.46 0.27 16.92
N ASN A 175 -9.72 1.43 17.52
CA ASN A 175 -9.16 1.83 18.82
C ASN A 175 -7.63 1.84 18.92
N LEU A 176 -6.94 1.94 17.78
CA LEU A 176 -5.48 2.02 17.75
C LEU A 176 -5.00 3.42 17.37
N ASP A 177 -3.96 3.86 18.08
CA ASP A 177 -3.12 4.95 17.61
C ASP A 177 -2.12 4.45 16.53
N ILE A 178 -1.40 5.37 15.93
CA ILE A 178 -0.41 5.06 14.88
C ILE A 178 0.62 4.03 15.34
N ARG A 179 1.06 4.10 16.61
CA ARG A 179 2.04 3.16 17.16
C ARG A 179 1.46 1.75 17.30
N GLY A 180 0.21 1.66 17.71
CA GLY A 180 -0.53 0.40 17.80
C GLY A 180 -0.70 -0.27 16.43
N VAL A 181 -1.03 0.51 15.40
CA VAL A 181 -1.14 0.03 14.02
C VAL A 181 0.22 -0.47 13.52
N VAL A 182 1.28 0.32 13.68
CA VAL A 182 2.64 -0.07 13.27
C VAL A 182 3.09 -1.33 14.00
N LYS A 183 2.81 -1.45 15.31
CA LYS A 183 3.12 -2.66 16.08
C LYS A 183 2.38 -3.88 15.52
N LYS A 184 1.08 -3.79 15.27
CA LYS A 184 0.31 -4.89 14.65
C LYS A 184 0.88 -5.32 13.31
N ILE A 185 1.29 -4.37 12.46
CA ILE A 185 1.92 -4.68 11.17
C ILE A 185 3.23 -5.44 11.39
N THR A 186 4.11 -4.94 12.25
CA THR A 186 5.42 -5.57 12.51
C THR A 186 5.27 -6.97 13.10
N ASP A 187 4.37 -7.16 14.07
CA ASP A 187 4.07 -8.47 14.67
C ASP A 187 3.52 -9.45 13.60
N ALA A 188 2.63 -8.99 12.73
CA ALA A 188 2.05 -9.82 11.66
C ALA A 188 3.10 -10.21 10.59
N LEU A 189 4.03 -9.31 10.25
CA LEU A 189 5.12 -9.61 9.33
C LEU A 189 6.07 -10.68 9.88
N GLN A 190 6.38 -10.64 11.19
CA GLN A 190 7.23 -11.63 11.85
C GLN A 190 6.58 -13.01 11.94
N ASN A 191 5.25 -13.07 12.15
CA ASN A 191 4.51 -14.34 12.27
C ASN A 191 4.29 -15.04 10.93
N ASN A 192 4.48 -14.35 9.80
CA ASN A 192 4.37 -14.91 8.44
C ASN A 192 5.72 -15.37 7.84
N GLU A 193 6.81 -15.25 8.60
CA GLU A 193 8.13 -15.82 8.27
C GLU A 193 8.21 -17.29 8.72
#